data_4995ff6240f5f764e0a124d52feed0e8
#
_entry.id   4995ff6240f5f764e0a124d52feed0e8
#
_cell.length_a   1.000
_cell.length_b   1.000
_cell.length_c   1.000
_cell.angle_alpha   90.00
_cell.angle_beta   90.00
_cell.angle_gamma   90.00
#
_symmetry.space_group_name_H-M   'P 1'
#
loop_
_entity.id
_entity.type
_entity.pdbx_description
1 polymer ?
#
loop_
_entity_poly.entity_id
_entity_poly.type
_entity_poly.pdbx_seq_one_letter_code
_entity_poly.pdbx_strand_id
1 'polypeptide(L)'
;MNLKKSLYLIALGSLPLISFAQSDTIPANWFNLDYKTDGVMGISTEKTYKTLLKGRKSTPVVVGVLDGGVDVYHEDLKDVVWINTKDSLANGIDNDGNGYINDKYGWNFIGNADGKDVQFDNLELTRQLRILDKKFANITAATELNEKARKAFASYQKMVVEYKNKLEEAKMGQFSYDALKRNIDAVVREIGKKPVDITPEDIDNFKATTNTQRIALGYAKDEIQNGGFIKFFNDITEGAKYFNNQVDYHLNKDYDSRPIVGDNYEDASERHYGNADVKGPDALHGSHVAGIIGAKRNNNIGINGVADNVKILTVRLVPDGDERDKDVANAIRYAADNGAKVLNMSFGKGYAYNKQAVDDAIKYAESKDVLMIHAAGNDSEDNDIEPNFPMKYYTDAKGDTTGVAQAWITVGATGLHLDNELLADFSNYGKKTVDVFAPGVHINSTVPDSKYKEEQGTSMAAPVVAGLAAMIRSYYPNLSAVETKQIIMESVERPDQLVQVKVGEDSTKTVRLADISVTGGIVNAYNAIIKAEEYTNKKKK
;
A
#
# COMPACT_ATOMS: atom_id res chain seq x y z
N MET A 1 6.49 -29.24 -34.68
CA MET A 1 7.26 -28.37 -33.77
C MET A 1 6.61 -27.00 -33.86
N ASN A 2 5.50 -26.82 -33.12
CA ASN A 2 4.65 -25.63 -33.17
C ASN A 2 5.04 -24.71 -32.02
N LEU A 3 5.69 -23.60 -32.34
CA LEU A 3 5.90 -22.49 -31.42
C LEU A 3 4.59 -21.69 -31.33
N LYS A 4 3.77 -21.94 -30.33
CA LYS A 4 2.80 -20.97 -29.82
C LYS A 4 3.46 -20.26 -28.65
N LYS A 5 4.14 -19.15 -28.93
CA LYS A 5 4.53 -18.20 -27.89
C LYS A 5 3.34 -17.28 -27.65
N SER A 6 2.76 -17.43 -26.48
CA SER A 6 1.79 -16.49 -25.93
C SER A 6 2.46 -15.16 -25.69
N LEU A 7 2.07 -14.13 -26.41
CA LEU A 7 2.26 -12.76 -25.97
C LEU A 7 1.35 -12.57 -24.76
N TYR A 8 1.91 -12.41 -23.59
CA TYR A 8 1.17 -11.87 -22.46
C TYR A 8 0.95 -10.39 -22.73
N LEU A 9 -0.15 -10.08 -23.40
CA LEU A 9 -0.83 -8.82 -23.19
C LEU A 9 -1.41 -8.89 -21.77
N ILE A 10 -1.16 -7.87 -20.97
CA ILE A 10 -2.04 -7.56 -19.85
C ILE A 10 -3.40 -7.32 -20.51
N ALA A 11 -4.23 -8.35 -20.49
CA ALA A 11 -5.59 -8.27 -20.98
C ALA A 11 -6.37 -7.43 -19.96
N LEU A 12 -6.52 -6.14 -20.24
CA LEU A 12 -7.68 -5.39 -19.80
C LEU A 12 -8.89 -6.11 -20.38
N GLY A 13 -9.52 -6.92 -19.54
CA GLY A 13 -10.60 -7.80 -19.92
C GLY A 13 -11.77 -7.04 -20.53
N SER A 14 -11.97 -7.21 -21.83
CA SER A 14 -13.22 -6.87 -22.48
C SER A 14 -14.26 -7.93 -22.14
N LEU A 15 -15.08 -7.71 -21.12
CA LEU A 15 -16.34 -8.41 -20.91
C LEU A 15 -17.45 -7.68 -21.68
N PRO A 16 -18.42 -8.40 -22.28
CA PRO A 16 -19.52 -7.79 -23.01
C PRO A 16 -20.41 -7.00 -22.05
N LEU A 17 -20.45 -5.69 -22.24
CA LEU A 17 -21.38 -4.79 -21.57
C LEU A 17 -22.82 -5.13 -21.95
N ILE A 18 -23.57 -5.74 -21.03
CA ILE A 18 -25.03 -5.57 -21.01
C ILE A 18 -25.30 -4.17 -20.47
N SER A 19 -25.60 -3.27 -21.38
CA SER A 19 -25.95 -1.88 -21.13
C SER A 19 -27.20 -1.80 -20.25
N PHE A 20 -27.01 -1.42 -18.98
CA PHE A 20 -27.99 -0.57 -18.30
C PHE A 20 -27.37 0.83 -18.26
N ALA A 21 -27.93 1.71 -19.05
CA ALA A 21 -27.56 3.12 -19.08
C ALA A 21 -28.07 3.79 -17.80
N GLN A 22 -27.25 3.78 -16.78
CA GLN A 22 -27.25 4.76 -15.72
C GLN A 22 -25.79 5.14 -15.55
N SER A 23 -25.43 6.38 -15.80
CA SER A 23 -24.09 6.89 -15.50
C SER A 23 -23.97 7.01 -13.99
N ASP A 24 -23.75 5.89 -13.33
CA ASP A 24 -23.49 5.86 -11.90
C ASP A 24 -22.04 6.31 -11.70
N THR A 25 -21.87 7.64 -11.60
CA THR A 25 -20.62 8.20 -11.10
C THR A 25 -20.44 7.68 -9.68
N ILE A 26 -19.37 6.91 -9.46
CA ILE A 26 -19.01 6.39 -8.14
C ILE A 26 -18.89 7.58 -7.17
N PRO A 27 -19.63 7.63 -6.04
CA PRO A 27 -19.49 8.72 -5.10
C PRO A 27 -18.07 8.80 -4.55
N ALA A 28 -17.45 9.98 -4.57
CA ALA A 28 -16.05 10.15 -4.16
C ALA A 28 -15.73 9.62 -2.74
N ASN A 29 -16.73 9.60 -1.84
CA ASN A 29 -16.63 9.09 -0.48
C ASN A 29 -17.38 7.75 -0.28
N TRP A 30 -17.52 6.93 -1.32
CA TRP A 30 -18.33 5.71 -1.24
C TRP A 30 -17.89 4.76 -0.10
N PHE A 31 -16.61 4.69 0.21
CA PHE A 31 -16.09 3.86 1.30
C PHE A 31 -16.62 4.23 2.69
N ASN A 32 -17.16 5.45 2.87
CA ASN A 32 -17.79 5.94 4.09
C ASN A 32 -19.32 5.69 4.14
N LEU A 33 -19.94 5.24 3.05
CA LEU A 33 -21.39 5.06 2.92
C LEU A 33 -21.86 3.74 3.54
N ASP A 34 -23.19 3.54 3.61
CA ASP A 34 -23.82 2.37 4.25
C ASP A 34 -24.56 1.54 3.18
N TYR A 35 -24.28 0.24 3.10
CA TYR A 35 -24.88 -0.61 2.08
C TYR A 35 -26.41 -0.58 2.07
N LYS A 36 -27.05 -0.60 3.25
CA LYS A 36 -28.53 -0.68 3.36
C LYS A 36 -29.22 0.61 2.94
N THR A 37 -28.55 1.75 3.08
CA THR A 37 -29.15 3.05 2.73
C THR A 37 -28.65 3.60 1.40
N ASP A 38 -27.41 3.31 1.04
CA ASP A 38 -26.71 3.94 -0.09
C ASP A 38 -26.41 2.97 -1.24
N GLY A 39 -26.61 1.65 -1.02
CA GLY A 39 -26.45 0.62 -2.06
C GLY A 39 -24.99 0.23 -2.38
N VAL A 40 -24.00 0.75 -1.64
CA VAL A 40 -22.57 0.47 -1.82
C VAL A 40 -21.94 -0.11 -0.57
N MET A 41 -20.97 -1.01 -0.72
CA MET A 41 -20.32 -1.75 0.36
C MET A 41 -19.27 -0.91 1.11
N GLY A 42 -19.62 0.32 1.51
CA GLY A 42 -18.81 1.11 2.41
C GLY A 42 -18.92 0.67 3.87
N ILE A 43 -18.18 1.33 4.76
CA ILE A 43 -18.06 0.95 6.17
C ILE A 43 -19.05 1.66 7.10
N SER A 44 -20.07 2.33 6.61
CA SER A 44 -21.12 3.02 7.37
C SER A 44 -20.61 4.19 8.25
N THR A 45 -19.51 4.84 7.91
CA THR A 45 -18.92 5.94 8.67
C THR A 45 -19.85 7.14 8.76
N GLU A 46 -20.46 7.55 7.62
CA GLU A 46 -21.39 8.68 7.58
C GLU A 46 -22.62 8.47 8.49
N LYS A 47 -23.18 7.27 8.45
CA LYS A 47 -24.29 6.88 9.33
C LYS A 47 -23.89 6.94 10.81
N THR A 48 -22.67 6.47 11.12
CA THR A 48 -22.13 6.45 12.48
C THR A 48 -22.05 7.87 13.05
N TYR A 49 -21.46 8.82 12.32
CA TYR A 49 -21.37 10.22 12.76
C TYR A 49 -22.73 10.92 12.86
N LYS A 50 -23.62 10.64 11.93
CA LYS A 50 -24.97 11.25 11.93
C LYS A 50 -25.86 10.77 13.09
N THR A 51 -25.57 9.60 13.64
CA THR A 51 -26.42 8.94 14.66
C THR A 51 -25.70 8.71 15.99
N LEU A 52 -24.83 7.70 16.07
CA LEU A 52 -24.23 7.21 17.32
C LEU A 52 -23.22 8.20 17.93
N LEU A 53 -22.49 8.95 17.10
CA LEU A 53 -21.46 9.89 17.55
C LEU A 53 -21.92 11.35 17.54
N LYS A 54 -23.15 11.62 17.11
CA LYS A 54 -23.68 12.98 17.03
C LYS A 54 -23.63 13.68 18.39
N GLY A 55 -22.90 14.79 18.44
CA GLY A 55 -22.76 15.62 19.67
C GLY A 55 -21.86 15.00 20.76
N ARG A 56 -21.23 13.85 20.51
CA ARG A 56 -20.27 13.25 21.45
C ARG A 56 -18.92 13.97 21.35
N LYS A 57 -18.22 14.06 22.47
CA LYS A 57 -16.83 14.58 22.51
C LYS A 57 -15.86 13.46 22.21
N SER A 58 -14.82 13.79 21.47
CA SER A 58 -13.68 12.91 21.15
C SER A 58 -12.36 13.52 21.61
N THR A 59 -11.32 12.71 21.71
CA THR A 59 -9.94 13.11 21.97
C THR A 59 -9.09 12.86 20.74
N PRO A 60 -8.13 13.75 20.40
CA PRO A 60 -7.25 13.52 19.26
C PRO A 60 -6.45 12.21 19.41
N VAL A 61 -6.35 11.44 18.34
CA VAL A 61 -5.55 10.21 18.27
C VAL A 61 -4.43 10.41 17.26
N VAL A 62 -3.19 10.12 17.66
CA VAL A 62 -2.06 10.12 16.75
C VAL A 62 -2.05 8.82 15.95
N VAL A 63 -2.06 8.96 14.63
CA VAL A 63 -1.95 7.84 13.68
C VAL A 63 -0.63 8.01 12.92
N GLY A 64 0.28 7.04 13.06
CA GLY A 64 1.51 6.99 12.27
C GLY A 64 1.21 6.47 10.86
N VAL A 65 1.50 7.27 9.85
CA VAL A 65 1.51 6.86 8.44
C VAL A 65 2.95 6.55 8.08
N LEU A 66 3.25 5.24 8.03
CA LEU A 66 4.54 4.70 7.65
C LEU A 66 4.48 4.41 6.14
N ASP A 67 5.14 5.26 5.31
CA ASP A 67 4.91 5.26 3.87
C ASP A 67 6.06 5.92 3.08
N GLY A 68 5.87 6.20 1.79
CA GLY A 68 6.82 6.87 0.91
C GLY A 68 6.93 8.40 1.13
N GLY A 69 6.02 8.98 1.89
CA GLY A 69 5.96 10.41 2.20
C GLY A 69 4.53 10.97 2.16
N VAL A 70 4.31 12.12 2.81
CA VAL A 70 2.99 12.81 2.83
C VAL A 70 3.18 14.28 2.52
N ASP A 71 2.33 14.85 1.67
CA ASP A 71 2.24 16.29 1.49
C ASP A 71 1.48 16.93 2.67
N VAL A 72 2.22 17.23 3.73
CA VAL A 72 1.69 17.82 4.98
C VAL A 72 1.07 19.21 4.80
N TYR A 73 1.26 19.83 3.65
CA TYR A 73 0.68 21.14 3.31
C TYR A 73 -0.58 21.06 2.47
N HIS A 74 -1.01 19.84 2.10
CA HIS A 74 -2.24 19.63 1.35
C HIS A 74 -3.43 20.28 2.06
N GLU A 75 -4.30 21.00 1.32
CA GLU A 75 -5.39 21.81 1.88
C GLU A 75 -6.35 21.00 2.79
N ASP A 76 -6.55 19.73 2.51
CA ASP A 76 -7.44 18.82 3.24
C ASP A 76 -6.74 18.03 4.36
N LEU A 77 -5.40 18.12 4.46
CA LEU A 77 -4.58 17.43 5.47
C LEU A 77 -3.96 18.36 6.51
N LYS A 78 -3.60 19.59 6.16
CA LYS A 78 -2.81 20.51 6.99
C LYS A 78 -3.32 20.71 8.42
N ASP A 79 -4.63 20.62 8.65
CA ASP A 79 -5.25 20.81 9.97
C ASP A 79 -5.24 19.54 10.83
N VAL A 80 -4.99 18.39 10.20
CA VAL A 80 -4.95 17.07 10.84
C VAL A 80 -3.53 16.50 10.96
N VAL A 81 -2.51 17.19 10.43
CA VAL A 81 -1.11 16.80 10.57
C VAL A 81 -0.69 16.88 12.04
N TRP A 82 0.07 15.89 12.49
CA TRP A 82 0.75 15.92 13.78
C TRP A 82 1.90 16.92 13.75
N ILE A 83 2.09 17.61 14.86
CA ILE A 83 3.17 18.60 15.02
C ILE A 83 3.91 18.30 16.31
N ASN A 84 5.22 18.03 16.22
CA ASN A 84 6.10 18.05 17.36
C ASN A 84 6.26 19.50 17.84
N THR A 85 5.45 19.88 18.84
CA THR A 85 5.46 21.26 19.36
C THR A 85 6.73 21.60 20.12
N LYS A 86 7.52 20.60 20.52
CA LYS A 86 8.79 20.80 21.23
C LYS A 86 9.95 21.02 20.27
N ASP A 87 9.87 20.47 19.04
CA ASP A 87 10.88 20.62 17.99
C ASP A 87 10.32 21.22 16.69
N SER A 88 9.46 22.22 16.83
CA SER A 88 8.78 22.90 15.70
C SER A 88 9.60 23.99 15.03
N LEU A 89 10.74 24.38 15.62
CA LEU A 89 11.62 25.43 15.12
C LEU A 89 12.66 24.83 14.16
N ALA A 90 12.69 25.30 12.92
CA ALA A 90 13.70 24.89 11.94
C ALA A 90 15.06 25.56 12.24
N ASN A 91 15.67 25.24 13.38
CA ASN A 91 16.88 25.88 13.90
C ASN A 91 18.13 25.00 13.87
N GLY A 92 18.01 23.77 13.36
CA GLY A 92 19.12 22.80 13.28
C GLY A 92 19.49 22.17 14.63
N ILE A 93 18.60 22.27 15.64
CA ILE A 93 18.82 21.73 16.99
C ILE A 93 17.69 20.75 17.29
N ASP A 94 18.03 19.62 17.86
CA ASP A 94 17.09 18.69 18.50
C ASP A 94 16.62 19.33 19.83
N ASN A 95 15.45 19.98 19.81
CA ASN A 95 14.98 20.78 20.94
C ASN A 95 14.30 19.95 22.02
N ASP A 96 13.91 18.71 21.75
CA ASP A 96 13.28 17.81 22.73
C ASP A 96 14.19 16.65 23.16
N GLY A 97 15.38 16.53 22.55
CA GLY A 97 16.40 15.56 22.93
C GLY A 97 16.06 14.12 22.55
N ASN A 98 15.21 13.93 21.53
CA ASN A 98 14.78 12.61 21.07
C ASN A 98 15.75 11.96 20.06
N GLY A 99 16.76 12.70 19.58
CA GLY A 99 17.77 12.27 18.59
C GLY A 99 17.42 12.59 17.15
N TYR A 100 16.31 13.30 16.87
CA TYR A 100 15.81 13.63 15.54
C TYR A 100 15.68 15.15 15.39
N ILE A 101 16.58 15.76 14.63
CA ILE A 101 16.69 17.22 14.51
C ILE A 101 15.57 17.80 13.63
N ASN A 102 14.80 18.77 14.15
CA ASN A 102 13.72 19.46 13.45
C ASN A 102 12.58 18.52 12.97
N ASP A 103 12.25 17.48 13.71
CA ASP A 103 11.25 16.47 13.36
C ASP A 103 9.79 16.95 13.51
N LYS A 104 9.55 18.18 13.09
CA LYS A 104 8.29 18.91 13.27
C LYS A 104 7.04 18.13 12.84
N TYR A 105 7.09 17.42 11.73
CA TYR A 105 5.95 16.68 11.15
C TYR A 105 6.13 15.17 11.18
N GLY A 106 7.28 14.70 11.67
CA GLY A 106 7.72 13.33 11.65
C GLY A 106 9.15 13.19 11.15
N TRP A 107 9.51 12.03 10.62
CA TRP A 107 10.87 11.70 10.24
C TRP A 107 10.98 10.91 8.94
N ASN A 108 12.12 11.02 8.28
CA ASN A 108 12.47 10.34 7.04
C ASN A 108 13.71 9.46 7.25
N PHE A 109 13.54 8.14 7.28
CA PHE A 109 14.60 7.15 7.45
C PHE A 109 15.33 6.78 6.15
N ILE A 110 14.89 7.29 5.01
CA ILE A 110 15.53 7.06 3.70
C ILE A 110 16.06 8.36 3.07
N GLY A 111 16.39 9.32 3.93
CA GLY A 111 17.14 10.53 3.60
C GLY A 111 18.47 10.57 4.34
N ASN A 112 19.22 11.66 4.18
CA ASN A 112 20.45 11.93 4.92
C ASN A 112 20.47 13.36 5.49
N ALA A 113 21.45 13.64 6.36
CA ALA A 113 21.61 14.94 6.99
C ALA A 113 21.91 16.09 6.00
N ASP A 114 22.40 15.78 4.78
CA ASP A 114 22.64 16.79 3.73
C ASP A 114 21.38 17.11 2.92
N GLY A 115 20.22 16.54 3.27
CA GLY A 115 18.94 16.73 2.60
C GLY A 115 18.80 15.96 1.28
N LYS A 116 19.58 14.92 1.05
CA LYS A 116 19.39 13.99 -0.07
C LYS A 116 18.44 12.88 0.33
N ASP A 117 17.59 12.47 -0.59
CA ASP A 117 16.58 11.45 -0.36
C ASP A 117 16.67 10.30 -1.36
N VAL A 118 16.43 9.10 -0.87
CA VAL A 118 16.25 7.93 -1.72
C VAL A 118 14.88 8.03 -2.37
N GLN A 119 14.83 7.91 -3.69
CA GLN A 119 13.60 7.74 -4.46
C GLN A 119 13.39 6.29 -4.83
N PHE A 120 14.42 5.64 -5.41
CA PHE A 120 14.36 4.26 -5.89
C PHE A 120 15.21 3.34 -5.02
N ASP A 121 14.79 2.08 -4.85
CA ASP A 121 15.60 1.02 -4.24
C ASP A 121 15.35 -0.32 -4.96
N ASN A 122 16.16 -1.30 -4.65
CA ASN A 122 15.97 -2.67 -5.13
C ASN A 122 14.78 -3.34 -4.45
N LEU A 123 14.21 -4.36 -5.09
CA LEU A 123 13.43 -5.37 -4.39
C LEU A 123 14.34 -6.13 -3.41
N GLU A 124 13.77 -6.59 -2.29
CA GLU A 124 14.51 -7.39 -1.31
C GLU A 124 15.09 -8.67 -1.93
N LEU A 125 14.36 -9.28 -2.85
CA LEU A 125 14.83 -10.39 -3.69
C LEU A 125 16.19 -10.06 -4.35
N THR A 126 16.30 -8.89 -4.95
CA THR A 126 17.53 -8.44 -5.65
C THR A 126 18.67 -8.21 -4.67
N ARG A 127 18.38 -7.55 -3.52
CA ARG A 127 19.37 -7.32 -2.46
C ARG A 127 19.92 -8.62 -1.88
N GLN A 128 19.05 -9.57 -1.58
CA GLN A 128 19.46 -10.87 -1.05
C GLN A 128 20.23 -11.70 -2.07
N LEU A 129 19.82 -11.70 -3.34
CA LEU A 129 20.57 -12.39 -4.39
C LEU A 129 21.97 -11.83 -4.57
N ARG A 130 22.17 -10.51 -4.48
CA ARG A 130 23.50 -9.88 -4.53
C ARG A 130 24.47 -10.45 -3.47
N ILE A 131 23.94 -10.81 -2.30
CA ILE A 131 24.68 -11.43 -1.20
C ILE A 131 24.85 -12.93 -1.44
N LEU A 132 23.75 -13.61 -1.78
CA LEU A 132 23.71 -15.06 -1.91
C LEU A 132 24.46 -15.58 -3.14
N ASP A 133 24.50 -14.81 -4.23
CA ASP A 133 25.32 -15.13 -5.42
C ASP A 133 26.79 -15.29 -5.04
N LYS A 134 27.33 -14.39 -4.22
CA LYS A 134 28.71 -14.49 -3.72
C LYS A 134 28.91 -15.70 -2.81
N LYS A 135 27.93 -15.97 -1.94
CA LYS A 135 27.99 -17.09 -0.99
C LYS A 135 27.94 -18.45 -1.67
N PHE A 136 27.16 -18.58 -2.73
CA PHE A 136 26.93 -19.83 -3.43
C PHE A 136 27.67 -19.97 -4.77
N ALA A 137 28.54 -19.00 -5.13
CA ALA A 137 29.28 -18.95 -6.40
C ALA A 137 30.04 -20.24 -6.73
N ASN A 138 30.57 -20.93 -5.72
CA ASN A 138 31.43 -22.13 -5.89
C ASN A 138 30.66 -23.43 -5.60
N ILE A 139 29.36 -23.41 -5.43
CA ILE A 139 28.55 -24.61 -5.19
C ILE A 139 28.30 -25.32 -6.53
N THR A 140 28.72 -26.55 -6.62
CA THR A 140 28.52 -27.44 -7.78
C THR A 140 27.68 -28.66 -7.38
N ALA A 141 27.24 -29.45 -8.35
CA ALA A 141 26.52 -30.69 -8.10
C ALA A 141 27.32 -31.72 -7.26
N ALA A 142 28.66 -31.62 -7.26
CA ALA A 142 29.52 -32.47 -6.47
C ALA A 142 29.81 -31.95 -5.05
N THR A 143 29.30 -30.75 -4.69
CA THR A 143 29.57 -30.14 -3.39
C THR A 143 28.69 -30.81 -2.31
N GLU A 144 29.35 -31.42 -1.32
CA GLU A 144 28.63 -31.94 -0.15
C GLU A 144 28.17 -30.80 0.76
N LEU A 145 26.85 -30.72 0.96
CA LEU A 145 26.19 -29.73 1.82
C LEU A 145 25.56 -30.43 3.03
N ASN A 146 25.77 -29.88 4.23
CA ASN A 146 24.98 -30.28 5.37
C ASN A 146 23.50 -29.84 5.19
N GLU A 147 22.58 -30.38 6.02
CA GLU A 147 21.15 -30.16 5.86
C GLU A 147 20.77 -28.66 5.84
N LYS A 148 21.35 -27.85 6.75
CA LYS A 148 21.09 -26.40 6.81
C LYS A 148 21.55 -25.69 5.53
N ALA A 149 22.75 -26.01 5.03
CA ALA A 149 23.28 -25.41 3.80
C ALA A 149 22.48 -25.86 2.57
N ARG A 150 21.96 -27.10 2.55
CA ARG A 150 21.13 -27.62 1.46
C ARG A 150 19.78 -26.88 1.41
N LYS A 151 19.12 -26.66 2.55
CA LYS A 151 17.89 -25.88 2.62
C LYS A 151 18.10 -24.44 2.13
N ALA A 152 19.18 -23.79 2.60
CA ALA A 152 19.53 -22.43 2.17
C ALA A 152 19.84 -22.34 0.68
N PHE A 153 20.54 -23.34 0.12
CA PHE A 153 20.82 -23.40 -1.31
C PHE A 153 19.57 -23.65 -2.15
N ALA A 154 18.65 -24.50 -1.69
CA ALA A 154 17.36 -24.72 -2.36
C ALA A 154 16.50 -23.45 -2.38
N SER A 155 16.48 -22.69 -1.28
CA SER A 155 15.82 -21.39 -1.23
C SER A 155 16.47 -20.39 -2.20
N TYR A 156 17.79 -20.29 -2.21
CA TYR A 156 18.53 -19.47 -3.18
C TYR A 156 18.19 -19.83 -4.64
N GLN A 157 18.09 -21.12 -4.97
CA GLN A 157 17.74 -21.54 -6.33
C GLN A 157 16.32 -21.08 -6.74
N LYS A 158 15.36 -21.13 -5.82
CA LYS A 158 14.00 -20.58 -6.06
C LYS A 158 14.07 -19.08 -6.33
N MET A 159 14.79 -18.33 -5.49
CA MET A 159 14.98 -16.89 -5.67
C MET A 159 15.63 -16.55 -7.02
N VAL A 160 16.62 -17.35 -7.47
CA VAL A 160 17.25 -17.15 -8.78
C VAL A 160 16.26 -17.34 -9.93
N VAL A 161 15.39 -18.34 -9.84
CA VAL A 161 14.37 -18.58 -10.86
C VAL A 161 13.36 -17.44 -10.88
N GLU A 162 12.83 -17.04 -9.73
CA GLU A 162 11.90 -15.93 -9.61
C GLU A 162 12.50 -14.62 -10.15
N TYR A 163 13.72 -14.29 -9.74
CA TYR A 163 14.41 -13.10 -10.23
C TYR A 163 14.58 -13.09 -11.75
N LYS A 164 14.97 -14.23 -12.35
CA LYS A 164 15.10 -14.33 -13.80
C LYS A 164 13.77 -14.11 -14.52
N ASN A 165 12.70 -14.69 -14.02
CA ASN A 165 11.38 -14.52 -14.62
C ASN A 165 10.94 -13.06 -14.54
N LYS A 166 11.05 -12.43 -13.35
CA LYS A 166 10.71 -11.00 -13.17
C LYS A 166 11.58 -10.09 -14.06
N LEU A 167 12.87 -10.37 -14.19
CA LEU A 167 13.78 -9.57 -15.02
C LEU A 167 13.48 -9.72 -16.52
N GLU A 168 13.15 -10.93 -16.98
CA GLU A 168 12.74 -11.17 -18.37
C GLU A 168 11.43 -10.44 -18.68
N GLU A 169 10.44 -10.54 -17.80
CA GLU A 169 9.17 -9.82 -17.92
C GLU A 169 9.39 -8.31 -17.94
N ALA A 170 10.15 -7.77 -17.00
CA ALA A 170 10.47 -6.35 -16.92
C ALA A 170 11.16 -5.84 -18.21
N LYS A 171 12.12 -6.58 -18.74
CA LYS A 171 12.81 -6.23 -20.00
C LYS A 171 11.88 -6.28 -21.22
N MET A 172 10.98 -7.26 -21.28
CA MET A 172 9.98 -7.33 -22.36
C MET A 172 9.00 -6.17 -22.28
N GLY A 173 8.53 -5.86 -21.06
CA GLY A 173 7.68 -4.70 -20.81
C GLY A 173 8.37 -3.39 -21.17
N GLN A 174 9.60 -3.17 -20.72
CA GLN A 174 10.42 -2.00 -21.07
C GLN A 174 10.53 -1.83 -22.60
N PHE A 175 10.92 -2.89 -23.29
CA PHE A 175 11.04 -2.85 -24.76
C PHE A 175 9.73 -2.48 -25.42
N SER A 176 8.62 -3.07 -25.00
CA SER A 176 7.29 -2.88 -25.61
C SER A 176 6.73 -1.48 -25.33
N TYR A 177 6.75 -1.05 -24.06
CA TYR A 177 6.21 0.25 -23.66
C TYR A 177 7.07 1.41 -24.18
N ASP A 178 8.39 1.29 -24.16
CA ASP A 178 9.27 2.29 -24.75
C ASP A 178 9.09 2.42 -26.26
N ALA A 179 8.89 1.30 -26.95
CA ALA A 179 8.61 1.35 -28.40
C ALA A 179 7.25 2.01 -28.67
N LEU A 180 6.21 1.64 -27.91
CA LEU A 180 4.88 2.24 -28.02
C LEU A 180 4.92 3.74 -27.73
N LYS A 181 5.52 4.11 -26.59
CA LYS A 181 5.67 5.52 -26.16
C LYS A 181 6.40 6.36 -27.21
N ARG A 182 7.56 5.91 -27.71
CA ARG A 182 8.31 6.63 -28.76
C ARG A 182 7.48 6.87 -30.01
N ASN A 183 6.69 5.89 -30.45
CA ASN A 183 5.85 6.04 -31.66
C ASN A 183 4.66 6.96 -31.39
N ILE A 184 4.02 6.89 -30.24
CA ILE A 184 2.92 7.80 -29.87
C ILE A 184 3.44 9.23 -29.68
N ASP A 185 4.60 9.42 -29.05
CA ASP A 185 5.24 10.75 -28.95
C ASP A 185 5.55 11.35 -30.33
N ALA A 186 5.94 10.53 -31.30
CA ALA A 186 6.13 10.98 -32.67
C ALA A 186 4.80 11.41 -33.32
N VAL A 187 3.73 10.64 -33.15
CA VAL A 187 2.38 10.98 -33.61
C VAL A 187 1.91 12.31 -33.01
N VAL A 188 2.05 12.47 -31.68
CA VAL A 188 1.68 13.70 -30.95
C VAL A 188 2.43 14.92 -31.53
N ARG A 189 3.76 14.79 -31.77
CA ARG A 189 4.56 15.86 -32.37
C ARG A 189 4.13 16.21 -33.78
N GLU A 190 3.80 15.21 -34.59
CA GLU A 190 3.37 15.42 -35.99
C GLU A 190 1.96 16.04 -36.07
N ILE A 191 1.04 15.70 -35.15
CA ILE A 191 -0.26 16.34 -35.02
C ILE A 191 -0.09 17.82 -34.55
N GLY A 192 0.93 18.12 -33.72
CA GLY A 192 1.22 19.48 -33.27
C GLY A 192 0.27 19.99 -32.19
N LYS A 193 -0.47 19.11 -31.49
CA LYS A 193 -1.36 19.41 -30.37
C LYS A 193 -0.77 18.88 -29.05
N LYS A 194 -1.20 19.43 -27.91
CA LYS A 194 -0.92 18.82 -26.60
C LYS A 194 -1.72 17.51 -26.47
N PRO A 195 -1.22 16.50 -25.75
CA PRO A 195 -1.96 15.22 -25.59
C PRO A 195 -3.40 15.39 -25.11
N VAL A 196 -3.66 16.35 -24.21
CA VAL A 196 -5.01 16.64 -23.69
C VAL A 196 -5.97 17.20 -24.75
N ASP A 197 -5.45 17.80 -25.81
CA ASP A 197 -6.23 18.46 -26.89
C ASP A 197 -6.40 17.55 -28.13
N ILE A 198 -5.83 16.33 -28.12
CA ILE A 198 -5.94 15.36 -29.20
C ILE A 198 -7.29 14.65 -29.11
N THR A 199 -8.04 14.71 -30.21
CA THR A 199 -9.36 14.08 -30.33
C THR A 199 -9.28 12.73 -31.03
N PRO A 200 -10.30 11.86 -30.93
CA PRO A 200 -10.39 10.65 -31.74
C PRO A 200 -10.29 10.93 -33.25
N GLU A 201 -10.87 12.05 -33.74
CA GLU A 201 -10.82 12.45 -35.12
C GLU A 201 -9.39 12.80 -35.57
N ASP A 202 -8.58 13.42 -34.73
CA ASP A 202 -7.16 13.68 -35.03
C ASP A 202 -6.40 12.37 -35.26
N ILE A 203 -6.69 11.34 -34.47
CA ILE A 203 -6.07 10.01 -34.58
C ILE A 203 -6.57 9.27 -35.83
N ASP A 204 -7.86 9.36 -36.15
CA ASP A 204 -8.44 8.74 -37.36
C ASP A 204 -7.92 9.35 -38.65
N ASN A 205 -7.72 10.66 -38.67
CA ASN A 205 -7.20 11.40 -39.81
C ASN A 205 -5.68 11.34 -39.97
N PHE A 206 -4.96 10.88 -38.91
CA PHE A 206 -3.50 10.81 -38.97
C PHE A 206 -3.01 9.73 -39.95
N LYS A 207 -2.11 10.12 -40.85
CA LYS A 207 -1.53 9.23 -41.85
C LYS A 207 -0.18 8.69 -41.36
N ALA A 208 -0.19 7.50 -40.80
CA ALA A 208 1.04 6.84 -40.35
C ALA A 208 2.03 6.64 -41.51
N THR A 209 3.24 7.10 -41.34
CA THR A 209 4.34 6.98 -42.30
C THR A 209 5.15 5.71 -42.15
N THR A 210 5.13 5.10 -40.94
CA THR A 210 5.84 3.87 -40.63
C THR A 210 4.90 2.74 -40.17
N ASN A 211 5.39 1.50 -40.24
CA ASN A 211 4.62 0.35 -39.75
C ASN A 211 4.45 0.39 -38.24
N THR A 212 5.48 0.86 -37.51
CA THR A 212 5.43 0.98 -36.03
C THR A 212 4.42 2.03 -35.59
N GLN A 213 4.30 3.17 -36.30
CA GLN A 213 3.22 4.13 -36.04
C GLN A 213 1.84 3.52 -36.29
N ARG A 214 1.67 2.72 -37.37
CA ARG A 214 0.37 2.04 -37.64
C ARG A 214 -0.03 1.09 -36.49
N ILE A 215 0.93 0.32 -35.98
CA ILE A 215 0.69 -0.58 -34.85
C ILE A 215 0.33 0.22 -33.59
N ALA A 216 1.11 1.26 -33.27
CA ALA A 216 0.85 2.11 -32.11
C ALA A 216 -0.53 2.79 -32.15
N LEU A 217 -0.92 3.28 -33.35
CA LEU A 217 -2.26 3.86 -33.58
C LEU A 217 -3.37 2.81 -33.49
N GLY A 218 -3.11 1.54 -33.86
CA GLY A 218 -4.05 0.44 -33.65
C GLY A 218 -4.40 0.31 -32.17
N TYR A 219 -3.41 0.21 -31.29
CA TYR A 219 -3.63 0.20 -29.82
C TYR A 219 -4.33 1.46 -29.32
N ALA A 220 -3.91 2.64 -29.82
CA ALA A 220 -4.54 3.90 -29.43
C ALA A 220 -6.04 3.94 -29.77
N LYS A 221 -6.44 3.45 -30.95
CA LYS A 221 -7.84 3.46 -31.40
C LYS A 221 -8.75 2.61 -30.51
N ASP A 222 -8.27 1.45 -30.09
CA ASP A 222 -9.04 0.55 -29.24
C ASP A 222 -9.24 1.16 -27.84
N GLU A 223 -8.19 1.77 -27.26
CA GLU A 223 -8.23 2.34 -25.92
C GLU A 223 -8.93 3.72 -25.85
N ILE A 224 -8.84 4.52 -26.90
CA ILE A 224 -9.49 5.84 -26.96
C ILE A 224 -11.02 5.74 -26.81
N GLN A 225 -11.62 4.66 -27.27
CA GLN A 225 -13.06 4.42 -27.11
C GLN A 225 -13.46 4.28 -25.62
N ASN A 226 -12.52 3.88 -24.76
CA ASN A 226 -12.76 3.60 -23.35
C ASN A 226 -12.33 4.71 -22.38
N GLY A 227 -11.79 5.83 -22.85
CA GLY A 227 -11.33 6.88 -21.92
C GLY A 227 -10.67 8.10 -22.57
N GLY A 228 -10.60 8.13 -23.91
CA GLY A 228 -9.98 9.21 -24.66
C GLY A 228 -8.45 9.12 -24.73
N PHE A 229 -7.88 9.92 -25.65
CA PHE A 229 -6.45 9.88 -25.94
C PHE A 229 -5.56 10.22 -24.74
N ILE A 230 -5.97 11.17 -23.92
CA ILE A 230 -5.16 11.58 -22.75
C ILE A 230 -4.99 10.45 -21.74
N LYS A 231 -6.04 9.64 -21.49
CA LYS A 231 -5.95 8.48 -20.61
C LYS A 231 -4.95 7.47 -21.18
N PHE A 232 -5.11 7.06 -22.43
CA PHE A 232 -4.18 6.17 -23.11
C PHE A 232 -2.73 6.69 -23.07
N PHE A 233 -2.52 7.99 -23.36
CA PHE A 233 -1.19 8.61 -23.32
C PHE A 233 -0.54 8.55 -21.93
N ASN A 234 -1.32 8.77 -20.88
CA ASN A 234 -0.87 8.66 -19.51
C ASN A 234 -0.55 7.20 -19.14
N ASP A 235 -1.43 6.26 -19.50
CA ASP A 235 -1.25 4.83 -19.20
C ASP A 235 0.03 4.28 -19.84
N ILE A 236 0.34 4.62 -21.09
CA ILE A 236 1.60 4.21 -21.73
C ILE A 236 2.82 4.91 -21.12
N THR A 237 2.67 6.14 -20.64
CA THR A 237 3.76 6.89 -20.01
C THR A 237 4.08 6.30 -18.64
N GLU A 238 3.07 5.98 -17.85
CA GLU A 238 3.22 5.31 -16.56
C GLU A 238 3.74 3.88 -16.72
N GLY A 239 3.23 3.13 -17.70
CA GLY A 239 3.73 1.78 -18.00
C GLY A 239 5.20 1.78 -18.41
N ALA A 240 5.63 2.72 -19.26
CA ALA A 240 7.04 2.87 -19.62
C ALA A 240 7.89 3.21 -18.38
N LYS A 241 7.46 4.14 -17.55
CA LYS A 241 8.12 4.49 -16.27
C LYS A 241 8.23 3.27 -15.36
N TYR A 242 7.15 2.52 -15.19
CA TYR A 242 7.11 1.33 -14.35
C TYR A 242 8.16 0.29 -14.77
N PHE A 243 8.18 -0.12 -16.04
CA PHE A 243 9.13 -1.13 -16.50
C PHE A 243 10.58 -0.62 -16.54
N ASN A 244 10.79 0.68 -16.81
CA ASN A 244 12.12 1.29 -16.70
C ASN A 244 12.61 1.23 -15.25
N ASN A 245 11.79 1.57 -14.25
CA ASN A 245 12.16 1.49 -12.84
C ASN A 245 12.45 0.05 -12.41
N GLN A 246 11.69 -0.94 -12.92
CA GLN A 246 11.95 -2.36 -12.66
C GLN A 246 13.36 -2.77 -13.14
N VAL A 247 13.75 -2.37 -14.34
CA VAL A 247 15.05 -2.77 -14.93
C VAL A 247 16.19 -1.95 -14.35
N ASP A 248 16.02 -0.63 -14.19
CA ASP A 248 17.11 0.29 -13.83
C ASP A 248 17.42 0.26 -12.32
N TYR A 249 16.42 -0.05 -11.47
CA TYR A 249 16.52 0.01 -10.02
C TYR A 249 16.12 -1.29 -9.32
N HIS A 250 14.88 -1.73 -9.45
CA HIS A 250 14.30 -2.80 -8.63
C HIS A 250 15.03 -4.13 -8.81
N LEU A 251 15.32 -4.50 -10.05
CA LEU A 251 15.98 -5.74 -10.44
C LEU A 251 17.45 -5.56 -10.84
N ASN A 252 18.01 -4.38 -10.61
CA ASN A 252 19.41 -4.08 -10.94
C ASN A 252 20.32 -4.43 -9.77
N LYS A 253 21.07 -5.54 -9.88
CA LYS A 253 22.00 -5.97 -8.84
C LYS A 253 23.21 -5.03 -8.64
N ASP A 254 23.47 -4.13 -9.59
CA ASP A 254 24.58 -3.17 -9.51
C ASP A 254 24.13 -1.83 -8.87
N TYR A 255 22.82 -1.63 -8.70
CA TYR A 255 22.27 -0.45 -8.05
C TYR A 255 22.19 -0.65 -6.53
N ASP A 256 22.61 0.34 -5.75
CA ASP A 256 22.44 0.39 -4.29
C ASP A 256 22.17 1.82 -3.86
N SER A 257 20.98 2.05 -3.28
CA SER A 257 20.56 3.35 -2.78
C SER A 257 21.16 3.69 -1.41
N ARG A 258 21.62 2.71 -0.64
CA ARG A 258 21.99 2.89 0.77
C ARG A 258 23.12 3.92 1.02
N PRO A 259 24.11 4.08 0.14
CA PRO A 259 25.11 5.15 0.26
C PRO A 259 24.53 6.57 0.31
N ILE A 260 23.29 6.78 -0.21
CA ILE A 260 22.59 8.07 -0.11
C ILE A 260 22.21 8.36 1.34
N VAL A 261 21.71 7.36 2.07
CA VAL A 261 21.32 7.48 3.50
C VAL A 261 22.54 7.69 4.39
N GLY A 262 23.61 6.92 4.13
CA GLY A 262 24.90 7.08 4.79
C GLY A 262 24.98 6.52 6.21
N ASP A 263 24.02 5.69 6.62
CA ASP A 263 24.00 4.95 7.89
C ASP A 263 24.80 3.64 7.81
N ASN A 264 25.03 3.00 8.94
CA ASN A 264 25.53 1.63 9.01
C ASN A 264 24.37 0.63 8.92
N TYR A 265 24.02 0.21 7.69
CA TYR A 265 22.86 -0.66 7.46
C TYR A 265 22.91 -1.99 8.24
N GLU A 266 24.12 -2.55 8.47
CA GLU A 266 24.29 -3.81 9.20
C GLU A 266 24.07 -3.67 10.72
N ASP A 267 24.10 -2.44 11.23
CA ASP A 267 23.81 -2.17 12.65
C ASP A 267 22.34 -1.87 12.86
N ALA A 268 21.55 -2.88 13.18
CA ALA A 268 20.12 -2.73 13.49
C ALA A 268 19.85 -1.94 14.80
N SER A 269 20.88 -1.62 15.58
CA SER A 269 20.75 -0.82 16.81
C SER A 269 20.87 0.68 16.55
N GLU A 270 21.45 1.09 15.44
CA GLU A 270 21.54 2.48 15.02
C GLU A 270 20.17 3.03 14.65
N ARG A 271 19.75 4.14 15.27
CA ARG A 271 18.40 4.71 15.13
C ARG A 271 18.37 6.14 14.62
N HIS A 272 19.43 6.92 14.89
CA HIS A 272 19.47 8.36 14.64
C HIS A 272 20.20 8.64 13.31
N TYR A 273 19.50 8.43 12.21
CA TYR A 273 19.92 8.76 10.84
C TYR A 273 18.69 9.26 10.06
N GLY A 274 18.91 9.81 8.88
CA GLY A 274 17.83 10.37 8.08
C GLY A 274 17.74 11.89 8.16
N ASN A 275 16.56 12.43 7.86
CA ASN A 275 16.28 13.88 7.91
C ASN A 275 14.79 14.16 8.19
N ALA A 276 14.43 15.44 8.28
CA ALA A 276 13.06 15.88 8.58
C ALA A 276 12.17 16.10 7.34
N ASP A 277 12.62 15.74 6.13
CA ASP A 277 11.79 15.83 4.92
C ASP A 277 10.82 14.66 4.83
N VAL A 278 9.62 14.87 5.36
CA VAL A 278 8.55 13.88 5.39
C VAL A 278 7.76 13.80 4.07
N LYS A 279 7.97 14.73 3.12
CA LYS A 279 7.37 14.68 1.79
C LYS A 279 8.19 13.81 0.84
N GLY A 280 9.50 14.06 0.79
CA GLY A 280 10.40 13.38 -0.14
C GLY A 280 10.08 13.64 -1.61
N PRO A 281 10.75 12.92 -2.53
CA PRO A 281 10.58 13.11 -3.98
C PRO A 281 9.25 12.58 -4.54
N ASP A 282 8.60 11.62 -3.87
CA ASP A 282 7.28 11.11 -4.26
C ASP A 282 6.42 10.85 -3.02
N ALA A 283 5.43 11.70 -2.81
CA ALA A 283 4.50 11.63 -1.69
C ALA A 283 3.08 11.23 -2.11
N LEU A 284 2.89 10.72 -3.32
CA LEU A 284 1.55 10.41 -3.84
C LEU A 284 0.86 9.39 -2.96
N HIS A 285 1.48 8.22 -2.77
CA HIS A 285 0.88 7.09 -2.07
C HIS A 285 0.57 7.41 -0.60
N GLY A 286 1.52 7.93 0.16
CA GLY A 286 1.30 8.25 1.57
C GLY A 286 0.34 9.43 1.79
N SER A 287 0.29 10.42 0.87
CA SER A 287 -0.74 11.46 0.93
C SER A 287 -2.14 10.87 0.71
N HIS A 288 -2.27 9.92 -0.22
CA HIS A 288 -3.53 9.23 -0.49
C HIS A 288 -4.00 8.43 0.73
N VAL A 289 -3.12 7.67 1.33
CA VAL A 289 -3.34 6.93 2.58
C VAL A 289 -3.76 7.86 3.72
N ALA A 290 -3.05 8.97 3.92
CA ALA A 290 -3.35 9.95 4.97
C ALA A 290 -4.75 10.55 4.82
N GLY A 291 -5.19 10.83 3.58
CA GLY A 291 -6.52 11.35 3.28
C GLY A 291 -7.63 10.36 3.66
N ILE A 292 -7.48 9.08 3.35
CA ILE A 292 -8.45 8.04 3.73
C ILE A 292 -8.60 7.98 5.25
N ILE A 293 -7.49 8.03 6.00
CA ILE A 293 -7.52 7.99 7.46
C ILE A 293 -8.24 9.20 8.02
N GLY A 294 -7.90 10.41 7.56
CA GLY A 294 -8.28 11.58 8.31
C GLY A 294 -8.35 12.92 7.55
N ALA A 295 -8.57 12.93 6.22
CA ALA A 295 -8.89 14.18 5.52
C ALA A 295 -10.00 14.92 6.27
N LYS A 296 -9.88 16.25 6.33
CA LYS A 296 -10.73 17.09 7.18
C LYS A 296 -12.19 16.97 6.81
N ARG A 297 -12.99 16.40 7.71
CA ARG A 297 -14.42 16.19 7.47
C ARG A 297 -15.22 17.49 7.47
N ASN A 298 -16.23 17.55 6.59
CA ASN A 298 -17.21 18.63 6.52
C ASN A 298 -16.63 20.03 6.29
N ASN A 299 -15.55 20.15 5.56
CA ASN A 299 -14.92 21.41 5.19
C ASN A 299 -15.32 21.91 3.78
N ASN A 300 -16.22 21.18 3.09
CA ASN A 300 -16.73 21.46 1.74
C ASN A 300 -15.66 21.42 0.64
N ILE A 301 -14.54 20.73 0.88
CA ILE A 301 -13.51 20.43 -0.13
C ILE A 301 -13.18 18.94 -0.09
N GLY A 302 -12.68 18.43 -1.21
CA GLY A 302 -12.10 17.09 -1.33
C GLY A 302 -12.97 15.96 -0.80
N ILE A 303 -12.45 15.25 0.18
CA ILE A 303 -13.09 14.06 0.73
C ILE A 303 -13.26 14.15 2.26
N ASN A 304 -14.05 13.24 2.81
CA ASN A 304 -14.09 13.02 4.26
C ASN A 304 -13.23 11.81 4.62
N GLY A 305 -12.20 11.98 5.43
CA GLY A 305 -11.50 10.87 6.06
C GLY A 305 -12.42 10.02 6.94
N VAL A 306 -12.00 8.81 7.30
CA VAL A 306 -12.78 7.93 8.18
C VAL A 306 -12.86 8.52 9.59
N ALA A 307 -11.76 9.01 10.13
CA ALA A 307 -11.71 9.58 11.48
C ALA A 307 -11.76 11.12 11.46
N ASP A 308 -12.56 11.70 12.35
CA ASP A 308 -12.78 13.17 12.45
C ASP A 308 -11.76 13.88 13.35
N ASN A 309 -11.14 13.17 14.28
CA ASN A 309 -10.26 13.76 15.30
C ASN A 309 -8.95 12.99 15.43
N VAL A 310 -8.11 13.12 14.41
CA VAL A 310 -6.79 12.48 14.31
C VAL A 310 -5.67 13.50 14.15
N LYS A 311 -4.45 13.04 14.43
CA LYS A 311 -3.21 13.72 14.09
C LYS A 311 -2.33 12.76 13.30
N ILE A 312 -2.07 13.05 12.04
CA ILE A 312 -1.27 12.24 11.12
C ILE A 312 0.21 12.52 11.38
N LEU A 313 0.89 11.56 11.99
CA LEU A 313 2.35 11.54 12.15
C LEU A 313 2.97 10.86 10.93
N THR A 314 3.74 11.60 10.15
CA THR A 314 4.35 11.06 8.94
C THR A 314 5.70 10.43 9.22
N VAL A 315 5.90 9.19 8.78
CA VAL A 315 7.21 8.53 8.83
C VAL A 315 7.54 7.98 7.46
N ARG A 316 8.53 8.60 6.80
CA ARG A 316 8.96 8.21 5.47
C ARG A 316 10.02 7.12 5.54
N LEU A 317 9.76 5.97 4.90
CA LEU A 317 10.68 4.82 4.89
C LEU A 317 10.53 3.92 3.65
N VAL A 318 9.50 4.13 2.83
CA VAL A 318 9.22 3.30 1.66
C VAL A 318 9.72 4.03 0.40
N PRO A 319 10.70 3.49 -0.32
CA PRO A 319 11.12 3.98 -1.63
C PRO A 319 10.21 3.45 -2.73
N ASP A 320 10.42 3.87 -3.97
CA ASP A 320 9.96 3.13 -5.15
C ASP A 320 10.86 1.87 -5.29
N GLY A 321 10.37 0.76 -4.78
CA GLY A 321 11.06 -0.51 -4.50
C GLY A 321 10.65 -1.05 -3.13
N ASP A 322 11.36 -2.08 -2.61
CA ASP A 322 11.02 -2.65 -1.30
C ASP A 322 11.67 -1.84 -0.16
N GLU A 323 10.89 -1.60 0.87
CA GLU A 323 11.36 -1.05 2.14
C GLU A 323 12.41 -1.94 2.80
N ARG A 324 13.29 -1.34 3.61
CA ARG A 324 14.34 -2.08 4.34
C ARG A 324 13.94 -2.34 5.79
N ASP A 325 14.19 -3.55 6.29
CA ASP A 325 13.77 -4.00 7.62
C ASP A 325 14.29 -3.10 8.76
N LYS A 326 15.50 -2.55 8.64
CA LYS A 326 16.04 -1.59 9.61
C LYS A 326 15.21 -0.32 9.67
N ASP A 327 14.81 0.21 8.51
CA ASP A 327 14.03 1.44 8.42
C ASP A 327 12.60 1.19 8.93
N VAL A 328 12.00 0.03 8.62
CA VAL A 328 10.70 -0.40 9.17
C VAL A 328 10.75 -0.48 10.69
N ALA A 329 11.76 -1.15 11.25
CA ALA A 329 11.90 -1.30 12.69
C ALA A 329 12.07 0.04 13.40
N ASN A 330 12.87 0.96 12.83
CA ASN A 330 13.08 2.29 13.40
C ASN A 330 11.85 3.19 13.26
N ALA A 331 11.13 3.12 12.13
CA ALA A 331 9.89 3.85 11.91
C ALA A 331 8.79 3.45 12.90
N ILE A 332 8.61 2.14 13.14
CA ILE A 332 7.66 1.63 14.14
C ILE A 332 7.99 2.18 15.53
N ARG A 333 9.27 2.14 15.94
CA ARG A 333 9.72 2.64 17.25
C ARG A 333 9.54 4.15 17.37
N TYR A 334 9.98 4.91 16.35
CA TYR A 334 9.84 6.36 16.31
C TYR A 334 8.38 6.79 16.46
N ALA A 335 7.48 6.18 15.69
CA ALA A 335 6.07 6.51 15.77
C ALA A 335 5.46 6.17 17.14
N ALA A 336 5.83 5.03 17.74
CA ALA A 336 5.38 4.63 19.08
C ALA A 336 5.90 5.60 20.17
N ASP A 337 7.15 6.05 20.08
CA ASP A 337 7.76 7.00 21.02
C ASP A 337 7.14 8.41 20.91
N ASN A 338 6.67 8.80 19.72
CA ASN A 338 5.95 10.04 19.46
C ASN A 338 4.43 9.93 19.71
N GLY A 339 3.98 8.91 20.41
CA GLY A 339 2.63 8.78 20.94
C GLY A 339 1.60 8.27 19.95
N ALA A 340 2.00 7.70 18.82
CA ALA A 340 1.07 7.01 17.93
C ALA A 340 0.28 5.93 18.67
N LYS A 341 -1.01 5.84 18.39
CA LYS A 341 -1.91 4.82 18.93
C LYS A 341 -2.35 3.81 17.86
N VAL A 342 -2.21 4.18 16.62
CA VAL A 342 -2.44 3.35 15.44
C VAL A 342 -1.29 3.59 14.48
N LEU A 343 -0.77 2.54 13.85
CA LEU A 343 0.14 2.64 12.71
C LEU A 343 -0.56 2.10 11.47
N ASN A 344 -0.42 2.81 10.37
CA ASN A 344 -0.80 2.33 9.06
C ASN A 344 0.46 1.96 8.28
N MET A 345 0.52 0.74 7.77
CA MET A 345 1.61 0.15 7.00
C MET A 345 1.04 -0.38 5.69
N SER A 346 0.95 0.49 4.69
CA SER A 346 0.42 0.18 3.35
C SER A 346 1.55 -0.24 2.39
N PHE A 347 2.41 -1.14 2.84
CA PHE A 347 3.55 -1.69 2.09
C PHE A 347 3.76 -3.14 2.46
N GLY A 348 4.58 -3.83 1.68
CA GLY A 348 4.98 -5.20 2.00
C GLY A 348 5.85 -5.80 0.89
N LYS A 349 6.52 -6.91 1.23
CA LYS A 349 7.47 -7.60 0.36
C LYS A 349 7.51 -9.09 0.62
N GLY A 350 7.90 -9.87 -0.40
CA GLY A 350 7.95 -11.34 -0.30
C GLY A 350 9.13 -11.89 0.52
N TYR A 351 10.13 -11.07 0.82
CA TYR A 351 11.34 -11.50 1.53
C TYR A 351 11.70 -10.54 2.67
N ALA A 352 12.29 -11.05 3.75
CA ALA A 352 12.81 -10.25 4.86
C ALA A 352 14.32 -10.51 5.02
N TYR A 353 15.11 -9.45 5.22
CA TYR A 353 16.55 -9.54 5.49
C TYR A 353 16.82 -9.70 6.98
N ASN A 354 16.19 -8.89 7.81
CA ASN A 354 16.33 -8.89 9.26
C ASN A 354 14.96 -8.85 9.95
N LYS A 355 14.18 -9.92 9.75
CA LYS A 355 12.86 -10.08 10.35
C LYS A 355 12.87 -9.87 11.87
N GLN A 356 13.94 -10.31 12.57
CA GLN A 356 14.03 -10.20 14.02
C GLN A 356 13.99 -8.74 14.51
N ALA A 357 14.67 -7.82 13.79
CA ALA A 357 14.66 -6.40 14.15
C ALA A 357 13.23 -5.82 14.06
N VAL A 358 12.47 -6.25 13.04
CA VAL A 358 11.07 -5.85 12.86
C VAL A 358 10.16 -6.49 13.90
N ASP A 359 10.32 -7.80 14.18
CA ASP A 359 9.57 -8.49 15.24
C ASP A 359 9.75 -7.81 16.61
N ASP A 360 10.98 -7.39 16.93
CA ASP A 360 11.28 -6.69 18.18
C ASP A 360 10.71 -5.26 18.22
N ALA A 361 10.60 -4.59 17.06
CA ALA A 361 9.93 -3.30 16.95
C ALA A 361 8.40 -3.45 17.10
N ILE A 362 7.80 -4.49 16.54
CA ILE A 362 6.37 -4.81 16.71
C ILE A 362 6.06 -5.05 18.20
N LYS A 363 6.85 -5.90 18.88
CA LYS A 363 6.70 -6.13 20.33
C LYS A 363 6.84 -4.84 21.14
N TYR A 364 7.78 -3.98 20.75
CA TYR A 364 7.95 -2.67 21.38
C TYR A 364 6.70 -1.80 21.20
N ALA A 365 6.16 -1.69 19.99
CA ALA A 365 4.93 -0.95 19.73
C ALA A 365 3.72 -1.51 20.52
N GLU A 366 3.59 -2.83 20.62
CA GLU A 366 2.57 -3.47 21.47
C GLU A 366 2.72 -3.06 22.93
N SER A 367 3.96 -3.01 23.45
CA SER A 367 4.23 -2.57 24.84
C SER A 367 3.85 -1.10 25.10
N LYS A 368 3.74 -0.28 24.04
CA LYS A 368 3.28 1.11 24.07
C LYS A 368 1.79 1.27 23.77
N ASP A 369 1.06 0.16 23.69
CA ASP A 369 -0.37 0.14 23.37
C ASP A 369 -0.69 0.72 21.98
N VAL A 370 0.07 0.32 20.96
CA VAL A 370 -0.08 0.72 19.57
C VAL A 370 -0.73 -0.41 18.76
N LEU A 371 -1.79 -0.11 18.03
CA LEU A 371 -2.42 -1.04 17.07
C LEU A 371 -1.79 -0.85 15.68
N MET A 372 -1.31 -1.93 15.10
CA MET A 372 -0.69 -1.93 13.78
C MET A 372 -1.67 -2.48 12.72
N ILE A 373 -1.86 -1.72 11.65
CA ILE A 373 -2.71 -2.08 10.51
C ILE A 373 -1.82 -2.26 9.29
N HIS A 374 -1.89 -3.42 8.66
CA HIS A 374 -1.03 -3.81 7.55
C HIS A 374 -1.84 -4.23 6.33
N ALA A 375 -1.44 -3.80 5.15
CA ALA A 375 -2.02 -4.22 3.87
C ALA A 375 -1.66 -5.67 3.53
N ALA A 376 -2.61 -6.43 3.00
CA ALA A 376 -2.38 -7.85 2.71
C ALA A 376 -1.46 -8.10 1.50
N GLY A 377 -1.35 -7.14 0.55
CA GLY A 377 -0.65 -7.28 -0.72
C GLY A 377 -1.60 -7.36 -1.92
N ASN A 378 -1.06 -7.20 -3.13
CA ASN A 378 -1.85 -7.01 -4.35
C ASN A 378 -1.49 -8.02 -5.47
N ASP A 379 -1.03 -9.22 -5.09
CA ASP A 379 -0.54 -10.23 -6.02
C ASP A 379 -1.56 -11.35 -6.28
N SER A 380 -2.76 -11.25 -5.70
CA SER A 380 -3.81 -12.28 -5.73
C SER A 380 -3.36 -13.60 -5.08
N GLU A 381 -2.47 -13.53 -4.09
CA GLU A 381 -1.82 -14.69 -3.47
C GLU A 381 -2.45 -15.08 -2.14
N ASP A 382 -2.27 -16.35 -1.77
CA ASP A 382 -2.62 -16.87 -0.45
C ASP A 382 -1.46 -16.63 0.52
N ASN A 383 -1.60 -15.63 1.40
CA ASN A 383 -0.60 -15.27 2.41
C ASN A 383 -0.38 -16.34 3.49
N ASP A 384 -1.20 -17.40 3.52
CA ASP A 384 -0.92 -18.58 4.34
C ASP A 384 0.18 -19.47 3.72
N ILE A 385 0.47 -19.26 2.42
CA ILE A 385 1.47 -20.00 1.61
C ILE A 385 2.64 -19.07 1.24
N GLU A 386 2.36 -17.92 0.64
CA GLU A 386 3.35 -16.93 0.21
C GLU A 386 3.34 -15.75 1.20
N PRO A 387 4.37 -15.61 2.03
CA PRO A 387 4.37 -14.61 3.09
C PRO A 387 4.52 -13.18 2.55
N ASN A 388 3.76 -12.25 3.10
CA ASN A 388 3.92 -10.81 2.90
C ASN A 388 4.50 -10.18 4.19
N PHE A 389 5.73 -9.66 4.12
CA PHE A 389 6.43 -9.04 5.26
C PHE A 389 6.21 -7.52 5.27
N PRO A 390 6.14 -6.90 6.50
CA PRO A 390 6.16 -7.52 7.83
C PRO A 390 4.90 -8.31 8.13
N MET A 391 4.97 -9.26 9.06
CA MET A 391 3.84 -10.13 9.40
C MET A 391 3.61 -10.22 10.91
N LYS A 392 2.39 -10.63 11.30
CA LYS A 392 2.00 -10.78 12.70
C LYS A 392 2.68 -11.94 13.44
N TYR A 393 3.28 -12.91 12.75
CA TYR A 393 3.90 -14.06 13.37
C TYR A 393 5.36 -13.80 13.69
N TYR A 394 5.74 -13.94 14.97
CA TYR A 394 7.13 -13.89 15.42
C TYR A 394 7.82 -15.21 15.10
N THR A 395 9.08 -15.15 14.70
CA THR A 395 9.87 -16.35 14.40
C THR A 395 11.20 -16.33 15.14
N ASP A 396 11.73 -17.53 15.41
CA ASP A 396 13.09 -17.69 15.91
C ASP A 396 14.12 -17.71 14.75
N ALA A 397 15.40 -17.85 15.10
CA ALA A 397 16.50 -17.93 14.11
C ALA A 397 16.44 -19.18 13.21
N LYS A 398 15.54 -20.12 13.47
CA LYS A 398 15.30 -21.30 12.62
C LYS A 398 14.11 -21.09 11.67
N GLY A 399 13.35 -20.01 11.88
CA GLY A 399 12.12 -19.72 11.15
C GLY A 399 10.87 -20.34 11.78
N ASP A 400 10.99 -20.96 12.97
CA ASP A 400 9.85 -21.53 13.67
C ASP A 400 9.03 -20.42 14.34
N THR A 401 7.69 -20.47 14.23
CA THR A 401 6.80 -19.50 14.86
C THR A 401 6.86 -19.61 16.37
N THR A 402 7.18 -18.51 17.05
CA THR A 402 7.32 -18.41 18.50
C THR A 402 6.21 -17.64 19.18
N GLY A 403 5.38 -16.95 18.41
CA GLY A 403 4.26 -16.15 18.91
C GLY A 403 3.56 -15.36 17.82
N VAL A 404 2.57 -14.57 18.23
CA VAL A 404 1.77 -13.74 17.34
C VAL A 404 1.49 -12.37 17.96
N ALA A 405 1.61 -11.32 17.18
CA ALA A 405 1.25 -9.96 17.59
C ALA A 405 -0.25 -9.87 17.92
N GLN A 406 -0.57 -9.42 19.13
CA GLN A 406 -1.94 -9.31 19.60
C GLN A 406 -2.61 -8.02 19.10
N ALA A 407 -1.84 -6.95 18.90
CA ALA A 407 -2.29 -5.65 18.40
C ALA A 407 -1.91 -5.45 16.92
N TRP A 408 -2.34 -6.38 16.06
CA TRP A 408 -2.08 -6.37 14.62
C TRP A 408 -3.32 -6.78 13.84
N ILE A 409 -3.64 -6.07 12.75
CA ILE A 409 -4.69 -6.42 11.79
C ILE A 409 -4.11 -6.38 10.37
N THR A 410 -4.24 -7.48 9.62
CA THR A 410 -3.96 -7.54 8.18
C THR A 410 -5.24 -7.39 7.39
N VAL A 411 -5.22 -6.51 6.38
CA VAL A 411 -6.42 -6.03 5.67
C VAL A 411 -6.35 -6.38 4.19
N GLY A 412 -7.34 -7.12 3.70
CA GLY A 412 -7.60 -7.34 2.27
C GLY A 412 -8.55 -6.29 1.70
N ALA A 413 -8.64 -6.21 0.37
CA ALA A 413 -9.41 -5.19 -0.34
C ALA A 413 -10.73 -5.70 -0.91
N THR A 414 -11.79 -4.86 -0.83
CA THR A 414 -13.09 -5.10 -1.48
C THR A 414 -13.48 -3.98 -2.44
N GLY A 415 -14.34 -4.35 -3.42
CA GLY A 415 -15.02 -3.42 -4.32
C GLY A 415 -16.31 -2.85 -3.73
N LEU A 416 -17.06 -2.11 -4.58
CA LEU A 416 -18.26 -1.35 -4.20
C LEU A 416 -19.51 -2.20 -4.07
N HIS A 417 -19.63 -3.29 -4.86
CA HIS A 417 -20.88 -4.02 -5.04
C HIS A 417 -20.88 -5.34 -4.29
N LEU A 418 -22.06 -5.77 -3.87
CA LEU A 418 -22.28 -7.07 -3.23
C LEU A 418 -22.56 -8.12 -4.31
N ASP A 419 -21.55 -8.47 -5.07
CA ASP A 419 -21.58 -9.45 -6.15
C ASP A 419 -20.35 -10.39 -6.13
N ASN A 420 -20.10 -11.11 -7.20
CA ASN A 420 -18.96 -12.01 -7.30
C ASN A 420 -17.60 -11.29 -7.42
N GLU A 421 -17.60 -9.97 -7.68
CA GLU A 421 -16.43 -9.09 -7.75
C GLU A 421 -16.21 -8.31 -6.44
N LEU A 422 -16.94 -8.66 -5.38
CA LEU A 422 -16.79 -8.02 -4.06
C LEU A 422 -15.36 -8.09 -3.52
N LEU A 423 -14.67 -9.22 -3.67
CA LEU A 423 -13.25 -9.30 -3.41
C LEU A 423 -12.51 -8.66 -4.60
N ALA A 424 -11.64 -7.69 -4.33
CA ALA A 424 -10.79 -7.13 -5.38
C ALA A 424 -9.89 -8.21 -5.98
N ASP A 425 -9.80 -8.27 -7.31
CA ASP A 425 -9.12 -9.33 -8.05
C ASP A 425 -7.62 -9.43 -7.76
N PHE A 426 -7.01 -8.29 -7.39
CA PHE A 426 -5.61 -8.20 -6.97
C PHE A 426 -5.39 -8.56 -5.50
N SER A 427 -6.43 -8.54 -4.64
CA SER A 427 -6.23 -8.65 -3.19
C SER A 427 -5.62 -9.98 -2.80
N ASN A 428 -4.53 -9.92 -2.04
CA ASN A 428 -4.07 -11.09 -1.32
C ASN A 428 -5.10 -11.48 -0.26
N TYR A 429 -5.11 -12.76 0.07
CA TYR A 429 -6.02 -13.39 1.02
C TYR A 429 -5.27 -14.40 1.90
N GLY A 430 -5.93 -14.97 2.89
CA GLY A 430 -5.34 -16.02 3.73
C GLY A 430 -6.21 -16.30 4.94
N LYS A 431 -6.58 -17.56 5.13
CA LYS A 431 -7.48 -17.98 6.21
C LYS A 431 -6.96 -17.67 7.61
N LYS A 432 -5.63 -17.67 7.77
CA LYS A 432 -4.96 -17.40 9.05
C LYS A 432 -4.30 -16.03 9.10
N THR A 433 -3.87 -15.53 7.95
CA THR A 433 -3.03 -14.35 7.82
C THR A 433 -3.82 -13.07 7.61
N VAL A 434 -4.88 -13.06 6.80
CA VAL A 434 -5.74 -11.89 6.56
C VAL A 434 -6.86 -11.86 7.59
N ASP A 435 -6.96 -10.77 8.34
CA ASP A 435 -7.89 -10.67 9.47
C ASP A 435 -9.28 -10.18 9.03
N VAL A 436 -9.33 -9.11 8.24
CA VAL A 436 -10.57 -8.46 7.77
C VAL A 436 -10.41 -7.96 6.33
N PHE A 437 -11.53 -7.58 5.72
CA PHE A 437 -11.55 -6.84 4.46
C PHE A 437 -12.08 -5.42 4.67
N ALA A 438 -11.70 -4.51 3.76
CA ALA A 438 -12.21 -3.13 3.71
C ALA A 438 -12.21 -2.61 2.26
N PRO A 439 -12.97 -1.53 1.96
CA PRO A 439 -12.97 -0.85 0.66
C PRO A 439 -11.57 -0.52 0.17
N GLY A 440 -11.21 -0.97 -1.04
CA GLY A 440 -9.89 -0.78 -1.63
C GLY A 440 -9.86 -0.57 -3.15
N VAL A 441 -11.03 -0.46 -3.80
CA VAL A 441 -11.17 -0.26 -5.26
C VAL A 441 -11.84 1.08 -5.53
N HIS A 442 -11.36 1.85 -6.50
CA HIS A 442 -11.88 3.20 -6.81
C HIS A 442 -11.96 4.13 -5.59
N ILE A 443 -10.91 4.18 -4.83
CA ILE A 443 -10.83 5.04 -3.65
C ILE A 443 -10.27 6.40 -4.02
N ASN A 444 -11.11 7.44 -3.99
CA ASN A 444 -10.66 8.81 -4.20
C ASN A 444 -10.08 9.39 -2.91
N SER A 445 -8.89 9.98 -2.97
CA SER A 445 -8.23 10.60 -1.82
C SER A 445 -7.24 11.69 -2.23
N THR A 446 -6.65 12.32 -1.21
CA THR A 446 -5.69 13.42 -1.35
C THR A 446 -4.38 12.95 -2.00
N VAL A 447 -3.85 13.73 -2.94
CA VAL A 447 -2.52 13.53 -3.53
C VAL A 447 -1.78 14.88 -3.55
N PRO A 448 -0.45 14.90 -3.73
CA PRO A 448 0.33 16.13 -3.65
C PRO A 448 -0.24 17.30 -4.47
N ASP A 449 0.12 18.52 -4.06
CA ASP A 449 -0.27 19.79 -4.68
C ASP A 449 -1.77 20.10 -4.56
N SER A 450 -2.40 19.68 -3.44
CA SER A 450 -3.83 19.88 -3.17
C SER A 450 -4.74 19.33 -4.26
N LYS A 451 -4.39 18.14 -4.78
CA LYS A 451 -5.17 17.41 -5.76
C LYS A 451 -5.80 16.15 -5.15
N TYR A 452 -6.67 15.54 -5.92
CA TYR A 452 -7.37 14.31 -5.56
C TYR A 452 -7.26 13.32 -6.71
N LYS A 453 -7.13 12.03 -6.38
CA LYS A 453 -7.01 10.96 -7.38
C LYS A 453 -7.69 9.69 -6.86
N GLU A 454 -8.26 8.91 -7.77
CA GLU A 454 -8.67 7.54 -7.49
C GLU A 454 -7.46 6.61 -7.60
N GLU A 455 -7.32 5.77 -6.58
CA GLU A 455 -6.35 4.68 -6.53
C GLU A 455 -7.04 3.40 -6.05
N GLN A 456 -6.37 2.27 -6.23
CA GLN A 456 -6.84 0.97 -5.74
C GLN A 456 -5.69 0.16 -5.17
N GLY A 457 -6.02 -0.73 -4.24
CA GLY A 457 -5.04 -1.59 -3.56
C GLY A 457 -5.47 -1.94 -2.15
N THR A 458 -4.87 -2.96 -1.58
CA THR A 458 -4.93 -3.21 -0.14
C THR A 458 -4.30 -2.07 0.65
N SER A 459 -3.43 -1.28 0.00
CA SER A 459 -2.89 -0.01 0.49
C SER A 459 -3.96 1.04 0.76
N MET A 460 -5.12 1.00 0.09
CA MET A 460 -6.27 1.88 0.31
C MET A 460 -7.26 1.27 1.30
N ALA A 461 -7.30 -0.06 1.42
CA ALA A 461 -8.12 -0.77 2.40
C ALA A 461 -7.56 -0.66 3.84
N ALA A 462 -6.24 -0.77 4.02
CA ALA A 462 -5.59 -0.65 5.33
C ALA A 462 -5.90 0.69 6.02
N PRO A 463 -5.77 1.88 5.38
CA PRO A 463 -6.08 3.15 6.01
C PRO A 463 -7.57 3.33 6.37
N VAL A 464 -8.50 2.66 5.69
CA VAL A 464 -9.91 2.61 6.11
C VAL A 464 -10.02 1.99 7.50
N VAL A 465 -9.30 0.87 7.74
CA VAL A 465 -9.27 0.20 9.05
C VAL A 465 -8.48 1.01 10.07
N ALA A 466 -7.38 1.66 9.69
CA ALA A 466 -6.62 2.53 10.58
C ALA A 466 -7.45 3.75 11.03
N GLY A 467 -8.23 4.36 10.13
CA GLY A 467 -9.18 5.41 10.45
C GLY A 467 -10.30 4.93 11.37
N LEU A 468 -10.84 3.73 11.15
CA LEU A 468 -11.83 3.11 12.04
C LEU A 468 -11.25 2.86 13.45
N ALA A 469 -10.03 2.35 13.54
CA ALA A 469 -9.34 2.15 14.81
C ALA A 469 -9.13 3.49 15.54
N ALA A 470 -8.71 4.53 14.82
CA ALA A 470 -8.55 5.87 15.36
C ALA A 470 -9.89 6.47 15.81
N MET A 471 -10.97 6.29 15.06
CA MET A 471 -12.32 6.69 15.46
C MET A 471 -12.72 6.02 16.78
N ILE A 472 -12.57 4.70 16.91
CA ILE A 472 -12.89 3.97 18.15
C ILE A 472 -12.07 4.54 19.31
N ARG A 473 -10.76 4.67 19.19
CA ARG A 473 -9.89 5.18 20.25
C ARG A 473 -10.11 6.65 20.57
N SER A 474 -10.59 7.44 19.62
CA SER A 474 -10.92 8.85 19.83
C SER A 474 -12.14 9.02 20.73
N TYR A 475 -13.18 8.23 20.54
CA TYR A 475 -14.42 8.29 21.30
C TYR A 475 -14.41 7.40 22.56
N TYR A 476 -13.53 6.41 22.61
CA TYR A 476 -13.36 5.48 23.73
C TYR A 476 -11.87 5.35 24.12
N PRO A 477 -11.24 6.42 24.64
CA PRO A 477 -9.79 6.48 24.83
C PRO A 477 -9.23 5.48 25.87
N ASN A 478 -10.09 4.83 26.66
CA ASN A 478 -9.70 3.82 27.64
C ASN A 478 -9.66 2.39 27.07
N LEU A 479 -9.98 2.21 25.78
CA LEU A 479 -9.82 0.93 25.09
C LEU A 479 -8.35 0.76 24.67
N SER A 480 -7.79 -0.40 24.95
CA SER A 480 -6.44 -0.76 24.53
C SER A 480 -6.37 -1.07 23.03
N ALA A 481 -5.17 -1.18 22.48
CA ALA A 481 -4.92 -1.62 21.12
C ALA A 481 -5.53 -3.01 20.85
N VAL A 482 -5.34 -3.95 21.77
CA VAL A 482 -5.88 -5.31 21.66
C VAL A 482 -7.41 -5.32 21.69
N GLU A 483 -8.03 -4.54 22.59
CA GLU A 483 -9.49 -4.43 22.67
C GLU A 483 -10.06 -3.74 21.42
N THR A 484 -9.38 -2.73 20.89
CA THR A 484 -9.76 -2.07 19.64
C THR A 484 -9.73 -3.06 18.47
N LYS A 485 -8.68 -3.88 18.35
CA LYS A 485 -8.63 -4.98 17.39
C LYS A 485 -9.81 -5.93 17.55
N GLN A 486 -10.06 -6.41 18.76
CA GLN A 486 -11.17 -7.33 19.04
C GLN A 486 -12.51 -6.74 18.61
N ILE A 487 -12.77 -5.48 18.95
CA ILE A 487 -14.01 -4.76 18.57
C ILE A 487 -14.16 -4.74 17.05
N ILE A 488 -13.11 -4.38 16.30
CA ILE A 488 -13.13 -4.36 14.84
C ILE A 488 -13.45 -5.75 14.29
N MET A 489 -12.75 -6.78 14.75
CA MET A 489 -12.92 -8.15 14.28
C MET A 489 -14.28 -8.77 14.62
N GLU A 490 -14.85 -8.45 15.78
CA GLU A 490 -16.17 -8.96 16.22
C GLU A 490 -17.34 -8.23 15.56
N SER A 491 -17.13 -7.01 15.04
CA SER A 491 -18.18 -6.13 14.49
C SER A 491 -18.25 -6.11 12.96
N VAL A 492 -17.46 -6.93 12.27
CA VAL A 492 -17.47 -7.03 10.80
C VAL A 492 -18.85 -7.44 10.26
N GLU A 493 -19.19 -6.95 9.10
CA GLU A 493 -20.32 -7.44 8.32
C GLU A 493 -19.88 -8.65 7.51
N ARG A 494 -20.65 -9.75 7.60
CA ARG A 494 -20.34 -11.01 6.93
C ARG A 494 -21.35 -11.29 5.84
N PRO A 495 -21.09 -10.84 4.61
CA PRO A 495 -21.98 -11.16 3.51
C PRO A 495 -21.91 -12.66 3.16
N ASP A 496 -23.04 -13.24 2.83
CA ASP A 496 -23.12 -14.62 2.31
C ASP A 496 -22.68 -14.73 0.83
N GLN A 497 -22.21 -13.61 0.25
CA GLN A 497 -21.79 -13.52 -1.13
C GLN A 497 -20.59 -14.44 -1.39
N LEU A 498 -20.67 -15.18 -2.50
CA LEU A 498 -19.55 -15.94 -3.04
C LEU A 498 -18.67 -15.00 -3.89
N VAL A 499 -17.37 -15.12 -3.70
CA VAL A 499 -16.34 -14.32 -4.41
C VAL A 499 -15.41 -15.23 -5.17
N GLN A 500 -14.68 -14.68 -6.14
CA GLN A 500 -13.67 -15.40 -6.88
C GLN A 500 -12.27 -15.09 -6.36
N VAL A 501 -11.44 -16.11 -6.22
CA VAL A 501 -10.01 -15.98 -5.94
C VAL A 501 -9.22 -16.63 -7.06
N LYS A 502 -8.10 -16.06 -7.43
CA LYS A 502 -7.16 -16.68 -8.37
C LYS A 502 -6.48 -17.87 -7.70
N VAL A 503 -6.30 -18.96 -8.46
CA VAL A 503 -5.56 -20.14 -8.04
C VAL A 503 -4.60 -20.50 -9.18
N GLY A 504 -3.34 -20.04 -9.06
CA GLY A 504 -2.38 -20.12 -10.16
C GLY A 504 -2.68 -19.13 -11.30
N GLU A 505 -2.02 -19.31 -12.45
CA GLU A 505 -2.04 -18.31 -13.54
C GLU A 505 -3.37 -18.23 -14.30
N ASP A 506 -4.09 -19.37 -14.48
CA ASP A 506 -5.22 -19.46 -15.43
C ASP A 506 -6.54 -19.96 -14.80
N SER A 507 -6.64 -20.06 -13.48
CA SER A 507 -7.84 -20.60 -12.84
C SER A 507 -8.33 -19.72 -11.69
N THR A 508 -9.66 -19.72 -11.51
CA THR A 508 -10.31 -19.07 -10.37
C THR A 508 -11.10 -20.11 -9.59
N LYS A 509 -11.22 -19.90 -8.29
CA LYS A 509 -12.07 -20.69 -7.40
C LYS A 509 -13.10 -19.78 -6.75
N THR A 510 -14.34 -20.24 -6.71
CA THR A 510 -15.42 -19.57 -6.00
C THR A 510 -15.41 -20.00 -4.53
N VAL A 511 -15.34 -19.03 -3.62
CA VAL A 511 -15.21 -19.25 -2.18
C VAL A 511 -16.06 -18.23 -1.41
N ARG A 512 -16.22 -18.42 -0.10
CA ARG A 512 -16.75 -17.40 0.81
C ARG A 512 -15.60 -16.58 1.40
N LEU A 513 -15.86 -15.35 1.78
CA LEU A 513 -14.87 -14.55 2.54
C LEU A 513 -14.42 -15.27 3.83
N ALA A 514 -15.30 -16.08 4.42
CA ALA A 514 -14.99 -16.90 5.58
C ALA A 514 -13.96 -18.02 5.32
N ASP A 515 -13.75 -18.42 4.08
CA ASP A 515 -12.76 -19.43 3.71
C ASP A 515 -11.35 -18.84 3.52
N ILE A 516 -11.27 -17.51 3.33
CA ILE A 516 -10.06 -16.78 2.91
C ILE A 516 -9.64 -15.65 3.85
N SER A 517 -10.27 -15.54 5.02
CA SER A 517 -9.83 -14.62 6.09
C SER A 517 -10.26 -15.13 7.46
N VAL A 518 -9.66 -14.57 8.51
CA VAL A 518 -9.94 -14.93 9.92
C VAL A 518 -11.40 -14.68 10.28
N THR A 519 -11.91 -13.48 9.97
CA THR A 519 -13.28 -13.07 10.35
C THR A 519 -14.33 -13.41 9.29
N GLY A 520 -13.94 -13.56 8.04
CA GLY A 520 -14.86 -13.70 6.92
C GLY A 520 -15.72 -12.47 6.65
N GLY A 521 -15.23 -11.27 7.02
CA GLY A 521 -16.07 -10.09 6.97
C GLY A 521 -15.36 -8.79 6.59
N ILE A 522 -16.20 -7.79 6.28
CA ILE A 522 -15.83 -6.43 5.93
C ILE A 522 -16.04 -5.56 7.16
N VAL A 523 -15.12 -4.66 7.46
CA VAL A 523 -15.23 -3.77 8.62
C VAL A 523 -16.44 -2.86 8.51
N ASN A 524 -17.07 -2.55 9.67
CA ASN A 524 -18.25 -1.68 9.72
C ASN A 524 -18.18 -0.75 10.93
N ALA A 525 -18.12 0.55 10.70
CA ALA A 525 -17.97 1.57 11.74
C ALA A 525 -19.18 1.64 12.67
N TYR A 526 -20.39 1.48 12.13
CA TYR A 526 -21.60 1.54 12.93
C TYR A 526 -21.66 0.40 13.95
N ASN A 527 -21.40 -0.82 13.51
CA ASN A 527 -21.35 -1.99 14.38
C ASN A 527 -20.20 -1.89 15.38
N ALA A 528 -19.04 -1.38 14.94
CA ALA A 528 -17.86 -1.23 15.81
C ALA A 528 -18.10 -0.24 16.95
N ILE A 529 -18.80 0.87 16.72
CA ILE A 529 -19.12 1.84 17.78
C ILE A 529 -20.13 1.26 18.77
N ILE A 530 -21.13 0.50 18.32
CA ILE A 530 -22.04 -0.23 19.22
C ILE A 530 -21.24 -1.22 20.10
N LYS A 531 -20.34 -1.98 19.48
CA LYS A 531 -19.50 -2.94 20.19
C LYS A 531 -18.56 -2.24 21.18
N ALA A 532 -17.96 -1.11 20.83
CA ALA A 532 -17.11 -0.31 21.72
C ALA A 532 -17.86 0.20 22.97
N GLU A 533 -19.12 0.59 22.81
CA GLU A 533 -20.01 0.95 23.93
C GLU A 533 -20.22 -0.26 24.88
N GLU A 534 -20.48 -1.46 24.33
CA GLU A 534 -20.64 -2.68 25.11
C GLU A 534 -19.37 -3.00 25.93
N TYR A 535 -18.18 -2.93 25.28
CA TYR A 535 -16.89 -3.16 25.96
C TYR A 535 -16.63 -2.18 27.08
N THR A 536 -16.89 -0.89 26.83
CA THR A 536 -16.71 0.16 27.85
C THR A 536 -17.65 -0.01 29.03
N ASN A 537 -18.91 -0.41 28.79
CA ASN A 537 -19.91 -0.62 29.83
C ASN A 537 -19.61 -1.87 30.69
N LYS A 538 -19.00 -2.92 30.12
CA LYS A 538 -18.52 -4.08 30.87
C LYS A 538 -17.37 -3.72 31.81
N LYS A 539 -16.47 -2.81 31.42
CA LYS A 539 -15.36 -2.34 32.27
C LYS A 539 -15.79 -1.51 33.47
N LYS A 540 -16.98 -0.88 33.40
CA LYS A 540 -17.51 -0.06 34.51
C LYS A 540 -18.23 -0.88 35.58
N LYS A 541 -18.56 -2.13 35.30
CA LYS A 541 -19.15 -3.11 36.23
C LYS A 541 -18.08 -3.94 36.90
#